data_87865814eb9ec7646b2c89793a261d34
#
_entry.id   87865814eb9ec7646b2c89793a261d34
#
_cell.length_a   1.000
_cell.length_b   1.000
_cell.length_c   1.000
_cell.angle_alpha   90.00
_cell.angle_beta   90.00
_cell.angle_gamma   90.00
#
_symmetry.space_group_name_H-M   'P 1'
#
loop_
_entity.id
_entity.type
_entity.pdbx_description
1 polymer ?
#
loop_
_entity_poly.entity_id
_entity_poly.type
_entity_poly.pdbx_seq_one_letter_code
_entity_poly.pdbx_strand_id
1 'polypeptide(L)'
;APLYDAGTVACTDGDLETAQHRYAEAMAAVLDAGHFAVGLGGGHEIAFASYQSLAKHLGARRPRVAIVNIDAHFDLRKQDRGSSGTPFLQAIEHARSLGLPLQYLAYGISASANTRVLFDSADQLGVHYVMDDQLGVLELPQRLAELREKLADADVIYLTIDIDGLPHAMAPGVSAPAARGVPMEVVEPLLDAVAATGKLKLMDVAELSPPLDRDNVTARVAARLIHRVTHAVIRQRQSSNGA
;
A
#
# COMPACT_ATOMS: atom_id res chain seq x y z
N ALA A 1 20.02 -9.81 -5.45
CA ALA A 1 19.22 -10.84 -4.78
C ALA A 1 18.36 -11.55 -5.80
N PRO A 2 18.10 -12.84 -5.67
CA PRO A 2 17.19 -13.56 -6.57
C PRO A 2 15.74 -13.09 -6.36
N LEU A 3 14.95 -13.13 -7.45
CA LEU A 3 13.51 -12.95 -7.43
C LEU A 3 12.86 -14.33 -7.58
N TYR A 4 11.79 -14.55 -6.84
CA TYR A 4 11.02 -15.79 -6.86
C TYR A 4 9.56 -15.47 -7.14
N ASP A 5 8.93 -16.25 -8.00
CA ASP A 5 7.49 -16.25 -8.19
C ASP A 5 6.88 -17.23 -7.18
N ALA A 6 6.01 -16.72 -6.30
CA ALA A 6 5.32 -17.51 -5.28
C ALA A 6 3.97 -18.06 -5.77
N GLY A 7 3.62 -17.83 -7.02
CA GLY A 7 2.36 -18.27 -7.62
C GLY A 7 1.22 -17.29 -7.52
N THR A 8 0.03 -17.72 -7.87
CA THR A 8 -1.19 -16.91 -7.97
C THR A 8 -2.30 -17.48 -7.09
N VAL A 9 -2.97 -16.61 -6.36
CA VAL A 9 -4.22 -16.93 -5.65
C VAL A 9 -5.39 -16.37 -6.46
N ALA A 10 -6.17 -17.27 -7.05
CA ALA A 10 -7.32 -16.87 -7.88
C ALA A 10 -8.58 -16.67 -7.04
N CYS A 11 -9.36 -15.64 -7.39
CA CYS A 11 -10.72 -15.40 -6.90
C CYS A 11 -11.67 -15.45 -8.10
N THR A 12 -12.12 -16.66 -8.49
CA THR A 12 -12.92 -16.87 -9.71
C THR A 12 -14.39 -17.11 -9.43
N ASP A 13 -14.74 -17.40 -8.20
CA ASP A 13 -16.09 -17.75 -7.71
C ASP A 13 -16.82 -16.58 -7.03
N GLY A 14 -16.14 -15.43 -6.88
CA GLY A 14 -16.65 -14.25 -6.18
C GLY A 14 -16.64 -14.37 -4.65
N ASP A 15 -16.01 -15.41 -4.10
CA ASP A 15 -15.75 -15.54 -2.66
C ASP A 15 -14.44 -14.83 -2.30
N LEU A 16 -14.54 -13.51 -2.17
CA LEU A 16 -13.41 -12.65 -1.90
C LEU A 16 -12.75 -12.97 -0.56
N GLU A 17 -13.54 -13.18 0.47
CA GLU A 17 -13.05 -13.41 1.83
C GLU A 17 -12.20 -14.68 1.92
N THR A 18 -12.62 -15.76 1.24
CA THR A 18 -11.83 -16.99 1.13
C THR A 18 -10.55 -16.77 0.32
N ALA A 19 -10.62 -16.00 -0.77
CA ALA A 19 -9.43 -15.67 -1.57
C ALA A 19 -8.43 -14.82 -0.78
N GLN A 20 -8.91 -13.81 -0.04
CA GLN A 20 -8.07 -13.00 0.87
C GLN A 20 -7.39 -13.86 1.94
N HIS A 21 -8.12 -14.82 2.53
CA HIS A 21 -7.53 -15.73 3.51
C HIS A 21 -6.42 -16.60 2.90
N ARG A 22 -6.66 -17.22 1.73
CA ARG A 22 -5.64 -18.01 1.01
C ARG A 22 -4.41 -17.18 0.64
N TYR A 23 -4.62 -15.95 0.19
CA TYR A 23 -3.53 -15.03 -0.11
C TYR A 23 -2.73 -14.68 1.16
N ALA A 24 -3.43 -14.37 2.27
CA ALA A 24 -2.77 -14.04 3.53
C ALA A 24 -1.91 -15.20 4.06
N GLU A 25 -2.37 -16.45 3.92
CA GLU A 25 -1.59 -17.66 4.27
C GLU A 25 -0.32 -17.77 3.43
N ALA A 26 -0.45 -17.66 2.10
CA ALA A 26 0.69 -17.78 1.19
C ALA A 26 1.72 -16.65 1.43
N MET A 27 1.26 -15.42 1.58
CA MET A 27 2.11 -14.27 1.80
C MET A 27 2.80 -14.32 3.19
N ALA A 28 2.11 -14.80 4.23
CA ALA A 28 2.69 -14.99 5.55
C ALA A 28 3.85 -16.01 5.51
N ALA A 29 3.70 -17.10 4.75
CA ALA A 29 4.78 -18.08 4.57
C ALA A 29 6.02 -17.46 3.89
N VAL A 30 5.83 -16.54 2.93
CA VAL A 30 6.94 -15.79 2.31
C VAL A 30 7.64 -14.91 3.34
N LEU A 31 6.88 -14.21 4.19
CA LEU A 31 7.42 -13.38 5.27
C LEU A 31 8.15 -14.22 6.34
N ASP A 32 7.60 -15.38 6.72
CA ASP A 32 8.19 -16.31 7.70
C ASP A 32 9.51 -16.90 7.21
N ALA A 33 9.66 -17.06 5.87
CA ALA A 33 10.91 -17.44 5.24
C ALA A 33 11.96 -16.31 5.19
N GLY A 34 11.65 -15.12 5.73
CA GLY A 34 12.56 -13.96 5.79
C GLY A 34 12.66 -13.15 4.50
N HIS A 35 11.81 -13.42 3.50
CA HIS A 35 11.80 -12.68 2.26
C HIS A 35 11.12 -11.32 2.39
N PHE A 36 11.48 -10.40 1.51
CA PHE A 36 10.68 -9.21 1.22
C PHE A 36 9.57 -9.63 0.25
N ALA A 37 8.34 -9.42 0.63
CA ALA A 37 7.19 -9.88 -0.13
C ALA A 37 6.61 -8.75 -1.00
N VAL A 38 6.22 -9.09 -2.24
CA VAL A 38 5.56 -8.17 -3.17
C VAL A 38 4.28 -8.83 -3.67
N GLY A 39 3.14 -8.19 -3.38
CA GLY A 39 1.83 -8.57 -3.89
C GLY A 39 1.50 -7.86 -5.19
N LEU A 40 0.94 -8.58 -6.15
CA LEU A 40 0.36 -8.00 -7.36
C LEU A 40 -1.12 -8.26 -7.32
N GLY A 41 -1.90 -7.21 -7.13
CA GLY A 41 -3.32 -7.34 -6.94
C GLY A 41 -4.14 -7.26 -8.22
N GLY A 42 -5.41 -7.61 -8.05
CA GLY A 42 -6.53 -7.08 -8.79
C GLY A 42 -6.90 -5.72 -8.20
N GLY A 43 -8.07 -5.61 -7.58
CA GLY A 43 -8.50 -4.41 -6.87
C GLY A 43 -7.81 -4.23 -5.52
N HIS A 44 -8.02 -3.07 -4.91
CA HIS A 44 -7.34 -2.70 -3.66
C HIS A 44 -7.78 -3.53 -2.44
N GLU A 45 -8.77 -4.43 -2.58
CA GLU A 45 -9.11 -5.44 -1.58
C GLU A 45 -7.93 -6.35 -1.20
N ILE A 46 -6.89 -6.45 -2.04
CA ILE A 46 -5.64 -7.16 -1.72
C ILE A 46 -4.97 -6.58 -0.48
N ALA A 47 -5.12 -5.28 -0.23
CA ALA A 47 -4.47 -4.62 0.89
C ALA A 47 -4.90 -5.17 2.25
N PHE A 48 -6.16 -5.58 2.41
CA PHE A 48 -6.58 -6.24 3.64
C PHE A 48 -5.92 -7.61 3.81
N ALA A 49 -5.82 -8.38 2.73
CA ALA A 49 -5.15 -9.68 2.77
C ALA A 49 -3.63 -9.56 3.02
N SER A 50 -2.97 -8.55 2.45
CA SER A 50 -1.58 -8.20 2.73
C SER A 50 -1.37 -7.83 4.20
N TYR A 51 -2.26 -7.00 4.76
CA TYR A 51 -2.25 -6.68 6.19
C TYR A 51 -2.47 -7.93 7.06
N GLN A 52 -3.43 -8.80 6.70
CA GLN A 52 -3.66 -10.06 7.44
C GLN A 52 -2.43 -10.97 7.43
N SER A 53 -1.71 -11.06 6.30
CA SER A 53 -0.46 -11.81 6.22
C SER A 53 0.59 -11.29 7.18
N LEU A 54 0.71 -9.95 7.27
CA LEU A 54 1.63 -9.30 8.20
C LEU A 54 1.22 -9.55 9.65
N ALA A 55 -0.06 -9.38 9.99
CA ALA A 55 -0.57 -9.63 11.33
C ALA A 55 -0.34 -11.08 11.76
N LYS A 56 -0.52 -12.05 10.86
CA LYS A 56 -0.21 -13.46 11.08
C LYS A 56 1.28 -13.70 11.30
N HIS A 57 2.14 -13.16 10.44
CA HIS A 57 3.59 -13.23 10.58
C HIS A 57 4.08 -12.65 11.91
N LEU A 58 3.48 -11.56 12.38
CA LEU A 58 3.83 -10.93 13.65
C LEU A 58 3.38 -11.77 14.85
N GLY A 59 2.30 -12.53 14.75
CA GLY A 59 1.80 -13.43 15.79
C GLY A 59 1.47 -12.71 17.09
N ALA A 60 2.00 -13.20 18.21
CA ALA A 60 1.78 -12.60 19.53
C ALA A 60 2.60 -11.31 19.78
N ARG A 61 3.55 -10.98 18.91
CA ARG A 61 4.27 -9.71 18.97
C ARG A 61 3.30 -8.56 18.73
N ARG A 62 3.55 -7.42 19.35
CA ARG A 62 2.72 -6.22 19.23
C ARG A 62 3.57 -5.02 18.81
N PRO A 63 4.32 -5.12 17.68
CA PRO A 63 5.09 -3.99 17.18
C PRO A 63 4.14 -2.89 16.69
N ARG A 64 4.63 -1.67 16.63
CA ARG A 64 3.91 -0.56 16.00
C ARG A 64 3.99 -0.72 14.49
N VAL A 65 2.85 -0.98 13.88
CA VAL A 65 2.73 -1.15 12.42
C VAL A 65 2.30 0.16 11.78
N ALA A 66 2.96 0.56 10.70
CA ALA A 66 2.50 1.62 9.83
C ALA A 66 2.12 1.05 8.47
N ILE A 67 0.93 1.40 7.97
CA ILE A 67 0.54 1.21 6.57
C ILE A 67 0.73 2.56 5.87
N VAL A 68 1.52 2.57 4.80
CA VAL A 68 1.67 3.73 3.91
C VAL A 68 0.96 3.41 2.61
N ASN A 69 -0.05 4.19 2.28
CA ASN A 69 -0.84 4.07 1.06
C ASN A 69 -0.61 5.26 0.14
N ILE A 70 -0.27 4.99 -1.12
CA ILE A 70 -0.26 5.99 -2.21
C ILE A 70 -1.53 5.75 -3.03
N ASP A 71 -2.49 6.68 -2.96
CA ASP A 71 -3.85 6.44 -3.44
C ASP A 71 -4.63 7.75 -3.58
N ALA A 72 -5.55 7.80 -4.53
CA ALA A 72 -6.54 8.88 -4.61
C ALA A 72 -7.73 8.68 -3.65
N HIS A 73 -7.90 7.47 -3.09
CA HIS A 73 -9.02 7.06 -2.26
C HIS A 73 -8.59 6.75 -0.83
N PHE A 74 -9.51 6.89 0.14
CA PHE A 74 -9.27 6.46 1.52
C PHE A 74 -9.43 4.96 1.73
N ASP A 75 -10.29 4.32 0.96
CA ASP A 75 -10.66 2.91 1.11
C ASP A 75 -11.08 2.53 2.54
N LEU A 76 -11.85 3.44 3.14
CA LEU A 76 -12.41 3.35 4.49
C LEU A 76 -13.93 3.12 4.47
N ARG A 77 -14.48 2.61 3.36
CA ARG A 77 -15.92 2.36 3.25
C ARG A 77 -16.35 1.28 4.24
N LYS A 78 -17.50 1.50 4.86
CA LYS A 78 -18.16 0.48 5.66
C LYS A 78 -19.19 -0.24 4.81
N GLN A 79 -19.01 -1.54 4.61
CA GLN A 79 -19.88 -2.41 3.81
C GLN A 79 -20.02 -3.77 4.51
N ASP A 80 -21.09 -4.51 4.17
CA ASP A 80 -21.35 -5.85 4.73
C ASP A 80 -20.35 -6.91 4.21
N ARG A 81 -19.80 -6.70 3.01
CA ARG A 81 -18.77 -7.53 2.39
C ARG A 81 -17.57 -6.70 2.02
N GLY A 82 -16.40 -7.34 2.03
CA GLY A 82 -15.16 -6.74 1.55
C GLY A 82 -15.23 -6.32 0.07
N SER A 83 -14.55 -5.24 -0.26
CA SER A 83 -14.39 -4.72 -1.62
C SER A 83 -13.10 -3.92 -1.71
N SER A 84 -12.73 -3.43 -2.90
CA SER A 84 -11.58 -2.54 -3.09
C SER A 84 -11.66 -1.26 -2.24
N GLY A 85 -12.86 -0.80 -1.90
CA GLY A 85 -13.04 0.42 -1.11
C GLY A 85 -13.09 0.21 0.42
N THR A 86 -12.80 -0.98 0.96
CA THR A 86 -12.97 -1.29 2.39
C THR A 86 -11.70 -1.70 3.14
N PRO A 87 -10.53 -1.98 2.50
CA PRO A 87 -9.45 -2.72 3.11
C PRO A 87 -8.87 -2.06 4.36
N PHE A 88 -8.78 -0.74 4.40
CA PHE A 88 -8.12 -0.08 5.53
C PHE A 88 -9.04 0.10 6.73
N LEU A 89 -10.36 0.22 6.54
CA LEU A 89 -11.29 0.12 7.65
C LEU A 89 -11.21 -1.28 8.28
N GLN A 90 -11.23 -2.33 7.45
CA GLN A 90 -11.09 -3.72 7.90
C GLN A 90 -9.76 -3.93 8.65
N ALA A 91 -8.65 -3.41 8.12
CA ALA A 91 -7.34 -3.52 8.76
C ALA A 91 -7.29 -2.81 10.13
N ILE A 92 -7.84 -1.60 10.24
CA ILE A 92 -7.88 -0.83 11.49
C ILE A 92 -8.75 -1.56 12.52
N GLU A 93 -9.94 -2.03 12.14
CA GLU A 93 -10.84 -2.75 13.05
C GLU A 93 -10.23 -4.07 13.52
N HIS A 94 -9.62 -4.82 12.60
CA HIS A 94 -8.92 -6.07 12.94
C HIS A 94 -7.70 -5.82 13.84
N ALA A 95 -6.90 -4.80 13.57
CA ALA A 95 -5.77 -4.42 14.42
C ALA A 95 -6.23 -4.09 15.85
N ARG A 96 -7.31 -3.32 15.98
CA ARG A 96 -7.91 -2.99 17.28
C ARG A 96 -8.37 -4.24 18.03
N SER A 97 -8.99 -5.19 17.34
CA SER A 97 -9.43 -6.46 17.95
C SER A 97 -8.28 -7.31 18.49
N LEU A 98 -7.11 -7.20 17.85
CA LEU A 98 -5.89 -7.89 18.27
C LEU A 98 -5.05 -7.10 19.31
N GLY A 99 -5.40 -5.84 19.58
CA GLY A 99 -4.57 -4.93 20.37
C GLY A 99 -3.22 -4.64 19.69
N LEU A 100 -3.17 -4.66 18.35
CA LEU A 100 -1.99 -4.33 17.56
C LEU A 100 -1.98 -2.83 17.27
N PRO A 101 -0.94 -2.09 17.68
CA PRO A 101 -0.84 -0.67 17.37
C PRO A 101 -0.66 -0.48 15.85
N LEU A 102 -1.66 0.13 15.19
CA LEU A 102 -1.66 0.37 13.75
C LEU A 102 -1.84 1.86 13.47
N GLN A 103 -0.98 2.40 12.63
CA GLN A 103 -1.10 3.73 12.03
C GLN A 103 -1.37 3.58 10.53
N TYR A 104 -2.36 4.31 10.02
CA TYR A 104 -2.65 4.39 8.60
C TYR A 104 -2.30 5.78 8.07
N LEU A 105 -1.45 5.83 7.03
CA LEU A 105 -0.94 7.02 6.37
C LEU A 105 -1.34 6.98 4.90
N ALA A 106 -2.18 7.91 4.44
CA ALA A 106 -2.67 7.97 3.07
C ALA A 106 -2.15 9.23 2.35
N TYR A 107 -1.45 9.03 1.25
CA TYR A 107 -0.83 10.10 0.46
C TYR A 107 -1.44 10.14 -0.95
N GLY A 108 -2.01 11.27 -1.33
CA GLY A 108 -2.59 11.47 -2.65
C GLY A 108 -4.11 11.59 -2.67
N ILE A 109 -4.73 11.70 -1.51
CA ILE A 109 -6.18 11.72 -1.37
C ILE A 109 -6.81 12.84 -2.21
N SER A 110 -7.73 12.46 -3.09
CA SER A 110 -8.44 13.40 -3.95
C SER A 110 -9.76 13.84 -3.33
N ALA A 111 -9.97 15.15 -3.22
CA ALA A 111 -11.22 15.71 -2.72
C ALA A 111 -12.42 15.33 -3.60
N SER A 112 -12.22 15.14 -4.90
CA SER A 112 -13.28 14.79 -5.86
C SER A 112 -13.62 13.30 -5.89
N ALA A 113 -12.72 12.44 -5.37
CA ALA A 113 -12.88 10.99 -5.38
C ALA A 113 -13.40 10.41 -4.04
N ASN A 114 -13.52 11.24 -3.01
CA ASN A 114 -13.96 10.83 -1.68
C ASN A 114 -15.17 11.62 -1.20
N THR A 115 -16.12 10.92 -0.61
CA THR A 115 -17.29 11.57 0.00
C THR A 115 -16.94 12.22 1.34
N ARG A 116 -17.74 13.18 1.79
CA ARG A 116 -17.58 13.81 3.11
C ARG A 116 -17.53 12.78 4.24
N VAL A 117 -18.34 11.72 4.15
CA VAL A 117 -18.38 10.64 5.15
C VAL A 117 -17.02 9.94 5.29
N LEU A 118 -16.25 9.79 4.20
CA LEU A 118 -14.92 9.17 4.24
C LEU A 118 -13.90 10.09 4.92
N PHE A 119 -13.98 11.40 4.72
CA PHE A 119 -13.15 12.36 5.45
C PHE A 119 -13.47 12.34 6.94
N ASP A 120 -14.75 12.39 7.31
CA ASP A 120 -15.19 12.32 8.69
C ASP A 120 -14.74 10.98 9.35
N SER A 121 -14.76 9.88 8.61
CA SER A 121 -14.26 8.57 9.06
C SER A 121 -12.74 8.58 9.26
N ALA A 122 -11.98 9.16 8.33
CA ALA A 122 -10.53 9.27 8.42
C ALA A 122 -10.12 10.06 9.67
N ASP A 123 -10.78 11.19 9.93
CA ASP A 123 -10.54 12.04 11.09
C ASP A 123 -10.87 11.30 12.41
N GLN A 124 -12.02 10.60 12.48
CA GLN A 124 -12.43 9.80 13.65
C GLN A 124 -11.49 8.61 13.94
N LEU A 125 -10.94 8.02 12.89
CA LEU A 125 -10.02 6.88 13.00
C LEU A 125 -8.59 7.32 13.32
N GLY A 126 -8.27 8.62 13.20
CA GLY A 126 -6.93 9.17 13.39
C GLY A 126 -6.01 8.88 12.22
N VAL A 127 -6.55 8.76 11.01
CA VAL A 127 -5.77 8.56 9.79
C VAL A 127 -4.99 9.83 9.48
N HIS A 128 -3.70 9.68 9.20
CA HIS A 128 -2.93 10.78 8.64
C HIS A 128 -3.08 10.76 7.12
N TYR A 129 -3.51 11.86 6.53
CA TYR A 129 -3.63 11.94 5.08
C TYR A 129 -3.12 13.26 4.51
N VAL A 130 -2.62 13.18 3.28
CA VAL A 130 -2.15 14.32 2.49
C VAL A 130 -2.91 14.34 1.18
N MET A 131 -3.49 15.51 0.86
CA MET A 131 -4.26 15.67 -0.37
C MET A 131 -3.36 15.69 -1.60
N ASP A 132 -3.90 15.30 -2.75
CA ASP A 132 -3.20 15.27 -4.04
C ASP A 132 -2.69 16.65 -4.48
N ASP A 133 -3.42 17.72 -4.15
CA ASP A 133 -3.03 19.11 -4.44
C ASP A 133 -1.93 19.65 -3.52
N GLN A 134 -1.64 18.95 -2.42
CA GLN A 134 -0.57 19.22 -1.47
C GLN A 134 0.70 18.39 -1.75
N LEU A 135 0.68 17.57 -2.79
CA LEU A 135 1.75 16.66 -3.20
C LEU A 135 2.35 17.11 -4.54
N GLY A 136 2.93 18.32 -4.53
CA GLY A 136 3.72 18.85 -5.64
C GLY A 136 5.23 18.72 -5.40
N VAL A 137 6.00 19.02 -6.43
CA VAL A 137 7.49 19.00 -6.35
C VAL A 137 8.00 20.05 -5.37
N LEU A 138 7.31 21.18 -5.24
CA LEU A 138 7.72 22.27 -4.33
C LEU A 138 7.45 21.89 -2.86
N GLU A 139 6.39 21.15 -2.58
CA GLU A 139 6.02 20.70 -1.25
C GLU A 139 6.79 19.44 -0.81
N LEU A 140 7.42 18.74 -1.75
CA LEU A 140 8.07 17.44 -1.52
C LEU A 140 9.07 17.43 -0.34
N PRO A 141 9.95 18.42 -0.15
CA PRO A 141 10.87 18.41 0.99
C PRO A 141 10.15 18.39 2.34
N GLN A 142 9.06 19.15 2.48
CA GLN A 142 8.23 19.17 3.68
C GLN A 142 7.52 17.83 3.86
N ARG A 143 6.94 17.26 2.79
CA ARG A 143 6.22 15.99 2.85
C ARG A 143 7.13 14.81 3.19
N LEU A 144 8.38 14.83 2.70
CA LEU A 144 9.38 13.83 3.08
C LEU A 144 9.79 13.94 4.54
N ALA A 145 9.92 15.16 5.09
CA ALA A 145 10.22 15.36 6.50
C ALA A 145 9.06 14.85 7.38
N GLU A 146 7.82 15.18 7.03
CA GLU A 146 6.61 14.73 7.70
C GLU A 146 6.47 13.19 7.65
N LEU A 147 6.67 12.57 6.50
CA LEU A 147 6.63 11.11 6.35
C LEU A 147 7.67 10.43 7.26
N ARG A 148 8.91 10.94 7.30
CA ARG A 148 9.96 10.39 8.17
C ARG A 148 9.60 10.52 9.64
N GLU A 149 9.03 11.65 10.06
CA GLU A 149 8.54 11.85 11.43
C GLU A 149 7.45 10.86 11.78
N LYS A 150 6.44 10.69 10.91
CA LYS A 150 5.34 9.72 11.12
C LYS A 150 5.83 8.28 11.19
N LEU A 151 6.87 7.92 10.45
CA LEU A 151 7.45 6.58 10.45
C LEU A 151 8.53 6.35 11.53
N ALA A 152 8.94 7.39 12.25
CA ALA A 152 10.01 7.28 13.25
C ALA A 152 9.72 6.21 14.29
N ASP A 153 8.49 6.18 14.80
CA ASP A 153 8.04 5.28 15.84
C ASP A 153 7.53 3.92 15.33
N ALA A 154 7.34 3.74 14.03
CA ALA A 154 6.96 2.44 13.49
C ALA A 154 8.09 1.42 13.68
N ASP A 155 7.73 0.19 14.02
CA ASP A 155 8.66 -0.94 14.08
C ASP A 155 8.63 -1.77 12.78
N VAL A 156 7.46 -1.78 12.12
CA VAL A 156 7.19 -2.51 10.88
C VAL A 156 6.38 -1.64 9.95
N ILE A 157 6.72 -1.65 8.66
CA ILE A 157 6.01 -0.90 7.63
C ILE A 157 5.49 -1.86 6.55
N TYR A 158 4.26 -1.64 6.16
CA TYR A 158 3.61 -2.15 4.96
C TYR A 158 3.36 -0.99 4.01
N LEU A 159 3.81 -1.10 2.77
CA LEU A 159 3.60 -0.13 1.70
C LEU A 159 2.60 -0.69 0.69
N THR A 160 1.57 0.07 0.39
CA THR A 160 0.63 -0.25 -0.69
C THR A 160 0.56 0.89 -1.68
N ILE A 161 0.47 0.56 -2.95
CA ILE A 161 0.39 1.51 -4.04
C ILE A 161 -0.85 1.18 -4.87
N ASP A 162 -1.86 2.02 -4.73
CA ASP A 162 -2.93 2.05 -5.70
C ASP A 162 -2.47 2.82 -6.92
N ILE A 163 -2.41 2.13 -8.07
CA ILE A 163 -1.87 2.75 -9.29
C ILE A 163 -2.83 3.81 -9.85
N ASP A 164 -4.08 3.83 -9.40
CA ASP A 164 -5.07 4.84 -9.79
C ASP A 164 -4.84 6.20 -9.11
N GLY A 165 -4.04 6.23 -8.03
CA GLY A 165 -3.57 7.46 -7.40
C GLY A 165 -2.57 8.28 -8.25
N LEU A 166 -2.09 7.72 -9.35
CA LEU A 166 -1.23 8.44 -10.31
C LEU A 166 -2.08 9.23 -11.33
N PRO A 167 -1.50 10.25 -12.00
CA PRO A 167 -2.20 10.94 -13.07
C PRO A 167 -2.66 9.96 -14.17
N HIS A 168 -3.91 10.09 -14.63
CA HIS A 168 -4.46 9.23 -15.68
C HIS A 168 -3.59 9.12 -16.94
N ALA A 169 -2.87 10.19 -17.28
CA ALA A 169 -1.93 10.18 -18.40
C ALA A 169 -0.76 9.19 -18.20
N MET A 170 -0.44 8.84 -16.95
CA MET A 170 0.64 7.91 -16.60
C MET A 170 0.09 6.51 -16.27
N ALA A 171 -1.13 6.42 -15.76
CA ALA A 171 -1.79 5.18 -15.39
C ALA A 171 -3.20 5.10 -16.00
N PRO A 172 -3.34 4.96 -17.33
CA PRO A 172 -4.65 4.87 -17.97
C PRO A 172 -5.38 3.55 -17.71
N GLY A 173 -4.66 2.48 -17.35
CA GLY A 173 -5.20 1.13 -17.17
C GLY A 173 -5.77 0.90 -15.77
N VAL A 174 -6.72 1.73 -15.34
CA VAL A 174 -7.38 1.67 -14.03
C VAL A 174 -8.88 1.89 -14.18
N SER A 175 -9.67 1.42 -13.21
CA SER A 175 -11.14 1.55 -13.24
C SER A 175 -11.62 2.92 -12.76
N ALA A 176 -10.87 3.59 -11.88
CA ALA A 176 -11.23 4.87 -11.27
C ALA A 176 -10.09 5.89 -11.40
N PRO A 177 -9.80 6.38 -12.62
CA PRO A 177 -8.63 7.20 -12.87
C PRO A 177 -8.68 8.55 -12.15
N ALA A 178 -7.59 8.92 -11.48
CA ALA A 178 -7.46 10.23 -10.85
C ALA A 178 -7.33 11.34 -11.92
N ALA A 179 -8.11 12.40 -11.75
CA ALA A 179 -8.05 13.56 -12.65
C ALA A 179 -6.73 14.33 -12.51
N ARG A 180 -6.23 14.47 -11.28
CA ARG A 180 -4.94 15.08 -10.96
C ARG A 180 -3.89 14.00 -10.70
N GLY A 181 -4.05 13.22 -9.63
CA GLY A 181 -3.11 12.21 -9.18
C GLY A 181 -1.78 12.79 -8.68
N VAL A 182 -0.94 11.95 -8.12
CA VAL A 182 0.39 12.29 -7.62
C VAL A 182 1.44 11.96 -8.68
N PRO A 183 2.24 12.94 -9.15
CA PRO A 183 3.22 12.69 -10.21
C PRO A 183 4.37 11.81 -9.72
N MET A 184 5.00 11.08 -10.65
CA MET A 184 6.10 10.15 -10.36
C MET A 184 7.29 10.82 -9.65
N GLU A 185 7.55 12.09 -9.97
CA GLU A 185 8.60 12.91 -9.35
C GLU A 185 8.39 13.11 -7.84
N VAL A 186 7.16 12.90 -7.36
CA VAL A 186 6.78 12.95 -5.95
C VAL A 186 6.64 11.55 -5.37
N VAL A 187 5.99 10.64 -6.08
CA VAL A 187 5.79 9.25 -5.63
C VAL A 187 7.13 8.56 -5.39
N GLU A 188 8.05 8.60 -6.34
CA GLU A 188 9.32 7.89 -6.23
C GLU A 188 10.16 8.29 -5.01
N PRO A 189 10.35 9.58 -4.68
CA PRO A 189 11.02 9.97 -3.44
C PRO A 189 10.29 9.56 -2.14
N LEU A 190 8.96 9.53 -2.14
CA LEU A 190 8.19 9.01 -1.00
C LEU A 190 8.48 7.52 -0.78
N LEU A 191 8.48 6.72 -1.86
CA LEU A 191 8.82 5.29 -1.80
C LEU A 191 10.25 5.05 -1.31
N ASP A 192 11.21 5.86 -1.78
CA ASP A 192 12.59 5.80 -1.33
C ASP A 192 12.71 6.11 0.18
N ALA A 193 11.98 7.11 0.66
CA ALA A 193 11.97 7.47 2.08
C ALA A 193 11.40 6.33 2.95
N VAL A 194 10.34 5.65 2.49
CA VAL A 194 9.79 4.46 3.16
C VAL A 194 10.82 3.34 3.20
N ALA A 195 11.42 2.99 2.06
CA ALA A 195 12.41 1.91 1.96
C ALA A 195 13.67 2.20 2.79
N ALA A 196 14.11 3.45 2.86
CA ALA A 196 15.29 3.89 3.61
C ALA A 196 15.15 3.69 5.13
N THR A 197 13.94 3.51 5.66
CA THR A 197 13.72 3.23 7.08
C THR A 197 14.29 1.88 7.52
N GLY A 198 14.49 0.93 6.62
CA GLY A 198 14.86 -0.46 6.92
C GLY A 198 13.75 -1.30 7.56
N LYS A 199 12.56 -0.71 7.75
CA LYS A 199 11.42 -1.32 8.46
C LYS A 199 10.38 -1.92 7.51
N LEU A 200 10.51 -1.70 6.20
CA LEU A 200 9.59 -2.19 5.17
C LEU A 200 9.66 -3.71 5.04
N LYS A 201 8.55 -4.41 5.27
CA LYS A 201 8.46 -5.88 5.26
C LYS A 201 7.77 -6.43 4.02
N LEU A 202 6.73 -5.76 3.56
CA LEU A 202 5.99 -6.14 2.36
C LEU A 202 5.48 -4.90 1.63
N MET A 203 5.22 -5.08 0.35
CA MET A 203 4.46 -4.12 -0.46
C MET A 203 3.46 -4.84 -1.34
N ASP A 204 2.45 -4.12 -1.80
CA ASP A 204 1.66 -4.52 -2.96
C ASP A 204 1.39 -3.35 -3.90
N VAL A 205 0.93 -3.71 -5.09
CA VAL A 205 0.43 -2.78 -6.11
C VAL A 205 -0.94 -3.27 -6.55
N ALA A 206 -1.92 -2.39 -6.54
CA ALA A 206 -3.31 -2.69 -6.84
C ALA A 206 -3.89 -1.83 -7.97
N GLU A 207 -5.08 -2.19 -8.41
CA GLU A 207 -5.95 -1.50 -9.38
C GLU A 207 -5.43 -1.44 -10.82
N LEU A 208 -4.34 -2.12 -11.15
CA LEU A 208 -3.99 -2.30 -12.56
C LEU A 208 -5.03 -3.20 -13.24
N SER A 209 -5.74 -2.64 -14.21
CA SER A 209 -6.72 -3.32 -15.06
C SER A 209 -6.18 -3.50 -16.49
N PRO A 210 -5.62 -4.67 -16.84
CA PRO A 210 -5.03 -4.89 -18.17
C PRO A 210 -5.98 -4.61 -19.33
N PRO A 211 -7.31 -4.91 -19.23
CA PRO A 211 -8.24 -4.59 -20.32
C PRO A 211 -8.42 -3.09 -20.60
N LEU A 212 -8.13 -2.24 -19.62
CA LEU A 212 -8.21 -0.79 -19.74
C LEU A 212 -6.86 -0.15 -20.09
N ASP A 213 -5.76 -0.89 -19.94
CA ASP A 213 -4.41 -0.38 -20.20
C ASP A 213 -4.16 -0.21 -21.71
N ARG A 214 -3.39 0.81 -22.05
CA ARG A 214 -2.99 1.11 -23.43
C ARG A 214 -1.48 0.90 -23.56
N ASP A 215 -1.08 0.09 -24.53
CA ASP A 215 0.34 -0.18 -24.82
C ASP A 215 1.17 -0.60 -23.59
N ASN A 216 0.52 -1.20 -22.59
CA ASN A 216 1.08 -1.56 -21.29
C ASN A 216 1.73 -0.37 -20.54
N VAL A 217 1.21 0.84 -20.71
CA VAL A 217 1.77 2.04 -20.05
C VAL A 217 1.67 1.90 -18.54
N THR A 218 0.48 1.57 -18.02
CA THR A 218 0.23 1.39 -16.57
C THR A 218 1.06 0.23 -16.00
N ALA A 219 1.09 -0.89 -16.71
CA ALA A 219 1.90 -2.05 -16.31
C ALA A 219 3.40 -1.72 -16.22
N ARG A 220 3.92 -0.92 -17.14
CA ARG A 220 5.33 -0.47 -17.11
C ARG A 220 5.59 0.49 -15.95
N VAL A 221 4.65 1.36 -15.61
CA VAL A 221 4.75 2.25 -14.46
C VAL A 221 4.75 1.43 -13.16
N ALA A 222 3.80 0.48 -13.01
CA ALA A 222 3.76 -0.43 -11.87
C ALA A 222 5.08 -1.21 -11.71
N ALA A 223 5.57 -1.80 -12.81
CA ALA A 223 6.86 -2.52 -12.82
C ALA A 223 8.04 -1.62 -12.40
N ARG A 224 8.06 -0.36 -12.83
CA ARG A 224 9.08 0.63 -12.42
C ARG A 224 9.03 0.90 -10.92
N LEU A 225 7.86 1.09 -10.34
CA LEU A 225 7.70 1.34 -8.90
C LEU A 225 8.15 0.12 -8.08
N ILE A 226 7.72 -1.08 -8.48
CA ILE A 226 8.15 -2.35 -7.85
C ILE A 226 9.68 -2.49 -7.92
N HIS A 227 10.27 -2.29 -9.09
CA HIS A 227 11.72 -2.34 -9.28
C HIS A 227 12.42 -1.36 -8.35
N ARG A 228 11.96 -0.11 -8.26
CA ARG A 228 12.55 0.93 -7.41
C ARG A 228 12.57 0.51 -5.95
N VAL A 229 11.41 0.12 -5.41
CA VAL A 229 11.28 -0.27 -4.00
C VAL A 229 12.11 -1.52 -3.69
N THR A 230 12.03 -2.56 -4.52
CA THR A 230 12.78 -3.81 -4.30
C THR A 230 14.28 -3.57 -4.29
N HIS A 231 14.80 -2.76 -5.22
CA HIS A 231 16.21 -2.39 -5.24
C HIS A 231 16.63 -1.52 -4.05
N ALA A 232 15.76 -0.61 -3.59
CA ALA A 232 16.03 0.20 -2.40
C ALA A 232 16.11 -0.69 -1.13
N VAL A 233 15.20 -1.64 -0.97
CA VAL A 233 15.21 -2.62 0.13
C VAL A 233 16.46 -3.50 0.08
N ILE A 234 16.88 -3.96 -1.09
CA ILE A 234 18.10 -4.77 -1.25
C ILE A 234 19.33 -3.97 -0.81
N ARG A 235 19.48 -2.74 -1.29
CA ARG A 235 20.60 -1.85 -0.89
C ARG A 235 20.64 -1.62 0.61
N GLN A 236 19.48 -1.36 1.21
CA GLN A 236 19.35 -1.13 2.65
C GLN A 236 19.78 -2.36 3.46
N ARG A 237 19.33 -3.58 3.07
CA ARG A 237 19.75 -4.83 3.74
C ARG A 237 21.25 -5.12 3.60
N GLN A 238 21.85 -4.79 2.46
CA GLN A 238 23.30 -4.96 2.27
C GLN A 238 24.12 -4.03 3.15
N SER A 239 23.70 -2.77 3.29
CA SER A 239 24.35 -1.79 4.16
C SER A 239 24.28 -2.18 5.64
N SER A 240 23.16 -2.80 6.07
CA SER A 240 22.96 -3.25 7.45
C SER A 240 23.75 -4.52 7.80
N ASN A 241 24.11 -5.34 6.81
CA ASN A 241 24.88 -6.59 7.00
C ASN A 241 26.40 -6.38 6.85
N GLY A 242 26.83 -5.21 6.40
CA GLY A 242 28.25 -4.88 6.20
C GLY A 242 28.85 -3.94 7.28
N ALA A 243 28.02 -3.55 8.25
CA ALA A 243 28.41 -2.77 9.42
C ALA A 243 28.42 -3.64 10.67
#